data_a2b28fae698dc6460aef43450c902f62
#
_entry.id   a2b28fae698dc6460aef43450c902f62
#
_cell.length_a   1.000
_cell.length_b   1.000
_cell.length_c   1.000
_cell.angle_alpha   90.00
_cell.angle_beta   90.00
_cell.angle_gamma   90.00
#
_symmetry.space_group_name_H-M   'P 1'
#
loop_
_entity.id
_entity.type
_entity.pdbx_description
1 polymer ?
#
loop_
_entity_poly.entity_id
_entity_poly.type
_entity_poly.pdbx_seq_one_letter_code
_entity_poly.pdbx_strand_id
1 'polypeptide(L)'
;VLGVVWLYTPAPERAKSARDLGIDLGPSPGSPDAALAASTPAARPGEWLEHSPILTIVVVALGATYLGSYMVAARSPLDAINLDTVNLAFLMLGFLLHWTPARLMRAVRDATPATWGVVLQFPFYAGIEGMITHTRLNQQIASLFVSLSTKTTFPPLVALYSTVLGVFVPSGGSKWVIEAPYVMAAAHEQHVHLGWMVCVYDLGEALANLVQPFWMLPTLALLGLKARDVMGFTFIVFLVLLPVVLVLVSVLGQTLPYPL
;
A
#
# COMPACT_ATOMS: atom_id res chain seq x y z
N VAL A 1 1.46 -15.48 9.88
CA VAL A 1 0.13 -14.87 9.58
C VAL A 1 -0.88 -15.97 9.30
N LEU A 2 -0.71 -16.81 8.27
CA LEU A 2 -1.70 -17.81 7.87
C LEU A 2 -2.13 -18.75 9.00
N GLY A 3 -1.20 -19.23 9.85
CA GLY A 3 -1.52 -20.09 10.98
C GLY A 3 -2.39 -19.40 12.04
N VAL A 4 -2.16 -18.12 12.29
CA VAL A 4 -2.99 -17.33 13.23
C VAL A 4 -4.39 -17.13 12.67
N VAL A 5 -4.50 -16.75 11.40
CA VAL A 5 -5.79 -16.59 10.73
C VAL A 5 -6.58 -17.90 10.74
N TRP A 6 -5.93 -19.01 10.44
CA TRP A 6 -6.56 -20.35 10.44
C TRP A 6 -7.09 -20.75 11.84
N LEU A 7 -6.32 -20.50 12.90
CA LEU A 7 -6.72 -20.79 14.29
C LEU A 7 -7.92 -19.98 14.76
N TYR A 8 -8.03 -18.71 14.30
CA TYR A 8 -9.09 -17.78 14.68
C TYR A 8 -10.22 -17.67 13.65
N THR A 9 -10.19 -18.49 12.60
CA THR A 9 -11.29 -18.55 11.63
C THR A 9 -12.57 -19.01 12.37
N PRO A 10 -13.68 -18.27 12.27
CA PRO A 10 -14.92 -18.64 12.92
C PRO A 10 -15.46 -19.95 12.37
N ALA A 11 -16.09 -20.74 13.24
CA ALA A 11 -16.78 -21.95 12.80
C ALA A 11 -17.83 -21.63 11.71
N PRO A 12 -18.13 -22.55 10.78
CA PRO A 12 -19.05 -22.30 9.66
C PRO A 12 -20.40 -21.69 10.07
N GLU A 13 -20.89 -22.05 11.25
CA GLU A 13 -22.18 -21.57 11.78
C GLU A 13 -22.11 -20.09 12.22
N ARG A 14 -20.90 -19.56 12.46
CA ARG A 14 -20.65 -18.16 12.87
C ARG A 14 -20.04 -17.33 11.75
N ALA A 15 -19.67 -17.95 10.65
CA ALA A 15 -19.14 -17.26 9.49
C ALA A 15 -20.27 -16.46 8.82
N LYS A 16 -20.03 -15.16 8.61
CA LYS A 16 -20.99 -14.28 7.91
C LYS A 16 -20.56 -14.16 6.46
N SER A 17 -21.45 -14.52 5.55
CA SER A 17 -21.26 -14.27 4.11
C SER A 17 -21.59 -12.83 3.76
N ALA A 18 -21.17 -12.35 2.58
CA ALA A 18 -21.55 -11.04 2.07
C ALA A 18 -23.09 -10.86 2.05
N ARG A 19 -23.81 -11.93 1.72
CA ARG A 19 -25.28 -11.96 1.71
C ARG A 19 -25.88 -11.76 3.11
N ASP A 20 -25.29 -12.36 4.15
CA ASP A 20 -25.72 -12.22 5.54
C ASP A 20 -25.48 -10.81 6.09
N LEU A 21 -24.53 -10.10 5.50
CA LEU A 21 -24.21 -8.71 5.81
C LEU A 21 -25.07 -7.71 5.01
N GLY A 22 -26.00 -8.21 4.16
CA GLY A 22 -26.83 -7.37 3.31
C GLY A 22 -26.06 -6.66 2.20
N ILE A 23 -24.86 -7.16 1.85
CA ILE A 23 -24.02 -6.61 0.81
C ILE A 23 -24.50 -7.15 -0.53
N ASP A 24 -25.05 -6.26 -1.35
CA ASP A 24 -25.34 -6.56 -2.76
C ASP A 24 -24.05 -6.42 -3.56
N LEU A 25 -23.52 -7.53 -4.03
CA LEU A 25 -22.32 -7.57 -4.89
C LEU A 25 -22.63 -7.14 -6.34
N GLY A 26 -23.85 -6.74 -6.60
CA GLY A 26 -24.33 -6.36 -7.94
C GLY A 26 -24.48 -7.55 -8.88
N PRO A 27 -24.97 -7.31 -10.10
CA PRO A 27 -25.11 -8.37 -11.11
C PRO A 27 -23.72 -8.89 -11.52
N SER A 28 -23.61 -10.20 -11.63
CA SER A 28 -22.39 -10.86 -12.10
C SER A 28 -21.94 -10.31 -13.45
N PRO A 29 -20.63 -10.14 -13.69
CA PRO A 29 -20.13 -9.78 -15.02
C PRO A 29 -20.67 -10.76 -16.06
N GLY A 30 -21.45 -10.26 -17.02
CA GLY A 30 -22.09 -11.09 -18.06
C GLY A 30 -23.62 -11.26 -17.91
N SER A 31 -24.27 -10.61 -16.93
CA SER A 31 -25.75 -10.61 -16.86
C SER A 31 -26.36 -9.82 -18.04
N PRO A 32 -27.57 -10.22 -18.54
CA PRO A 32 -28.27 -9.53 -19.62
C PRO A 32 -28.48 -8.03 -19.37
N ASP A 33 -28.64 -7.62 -18.11
CA ASP A 33 -28.85 -6.22 -17.72
C ASP A 33 -27.59 -5.36 -17.90
N ALA A 34 -26.39 -5.96 -17.79
CA ALA A 34 -25.13 -5.27 -18.12
C ALA A 34 -24.97 -5.05 -19.64
N ALA A 35 -25.56 -5.91 -20.46
CA ALA A 35 -25.51 -5.80 -21.93
C ALA A 35 -26.50 -4.76 -22.46
N LEU A 36 -27.67 -4.60 -21.85
CA LEU A 36 -28.69 -3.62 -22.27
C LEU A 36 -28.26 -2.16 -22.01
N ALA A 37 -27.45 -1.91 -21.00
CA ALA A 37 -26.91 -0.58 -20.71
C ALA A 37 -25.84 -0.09 -21.73
N ALA A 38 -25.43 -0.96 -22.65
CA ALA A 38 -24.34 -0.70 -23.59
C ALA A 38 -24.74 -0.27 -25.01
N SER A 39 -26.05 -0.17 -25.32
CA SER A 39 -26.51 0.01 -26.70
C SER A 39 -27.35 1.26 -26.94
N THR A 40 -26.79 2.44 -26.69
CA THR A 40 -27.33 3.68 -27.28
C THR A 40 -26.49 4.04 -28.50
N PRO A 41 -27.08 4.26 -29.68
CA PRO A 41 -26.30 4.68 -30.84
C PRO A 41 -25.70 6.06 -30.60
N ALA A 42 -24.40 6.18 -30.78
CA ALA A 42 -23.68 7.43 -30.62
C ALA A 42 -24.16 8.46 -31.65
N ALA A 43 -24.77 9.55 -31.22
CA ALA A 43 -25.37 10.58 -32.08
C ALA A 43 -24.32 11.63 -32.52
N ARG A 44 -23.14 11.67 -31.92
CA ARG A 44 -22.09 12.66 -32.22
C ARG A 44 -20.73 11.97 -32.41
N PRO A 45 -19.80 12.54 -33.21
CA PRO A 45 -18.47 11.93 -33.43
C PRO A 45 -17.66 11.69 -32.13
N GLY A 46 -17.79 12.56 -31.14
CA GLY A 46 -17.15 12.38 -29.84
C GLY A 46 -17.70 11.18 -29.05
N GLU A 47 -19.03 11.00 -29.04
CA GLU A 47 -19.69 9.88 -28.41
C GLU A 47 -19.32 8.55 -29.08
N TRP A 48 -19.15 8.56 -30.39
CA TRP A 48 -18.64 7.39 -31.11
C TRP A 48 -17.23 7.01 -30.67
N LEU A 49 -16.33 7.97 -30.50
CA LEU A 49 -14.96 7.74 -29.99
C LEU A 49 -14.96 7.20 -28.54
N GLU A 50 -15.83 7.72 -27.68
CA GLU A 50 -15.95 7.27 -26.30
C GLU A 50 -16.44 5.81 -26.19
N HIS A 51 -17.31 5.39 -27.12
CA HIS A 51 -17.87 4.04 -27.15
C HIS A 51 -17.10 3.09 -28.08
N SER A 52 -16.11 3.58 -28.82
CA SER A 52 -15.23 2.81 -29.69
C SER A 52 -13.98 2.35 -28.95
N PRO A 53 -13.42 1.17 -29.25
CA PRO A 53 -12.15 0.72 -28.67
C PRO A 53 -10.91 1.40 -29.29
N ILE A 54 -11.06 2.23 -30.31
CA ILE A 54 -9.93 2.80 -31.08
C ILE A 54 -8.97 3.57 -30.16
N LEU A 55 -9.49 4.47 -29.32
CA LEU A 55 -8.66 5.23 -28.38
C LEU A 55 -7.95 4.30 -27.39
N THR A 56 -8.65 3.30 -26.88
CA THR A 56 -8.07 2.30 -25.97
C THR A 56 -6.93 1.56 -26.65
N ILE A 57 -7.13 1.07 -27.88
CA ILE A 57 -6.10 0.34 -28.63
C ILE A 57 -4.87 1.23 -28.86
N VAL A 58 -5.06 2.48 -29.27
CA VAL A 58 -3.97 3.42 -29.51
C VAL A 58 -3.18 3.67 -28.21
N VAL A 59 -3.87 4.00 -27.11
CA VAL A 59 -3.23 4.28 -25.82
C VAL A 59 -2.48 3.05 -25.29
N VAL A 60 -3.12 1.88 -25.35
CA VAL A 60 -2.49 0.62 -24.89
C VAL A 60 -1.30 0.24 -25.78
N ALA A 61 -1.39 0.42 -27.10
CA ALA A 61 -0.27 0.16 -28.00
C ALA A 61 0.94 1.07 -27.70
N LEU A 62 0.70 2.37 -27.48
CA LEU A 62 1.74 3.32 -27.11
C LEU A 62 2.36 2.98 -25.75
N GLY A 63 1.53 2.71 -24.74
CA GLY A 63 1.98 2.33 -23.40
C GLY A 63 2.76 1.01 -23.40
N ALA A 64 2.28 -0.01 -24.12
CA ALA A 64 2.96 -1.29 -24.27
C ALA A 64 4.31 -1.15 -24.99
N THR A 65 4.37 -0.32 -26.04
CA THR A 65 5.62 -0.03 -26.74
C THR A 65 6.62 0.66 -25.82
N TYR A 66 6.18 1.64 -25.03
CA TYR A 66 7.02 2.31 -24.05
C TYR A 66 7.53 1.32 -22.99
N LEU A 67 6.66 0.56 -22.35
CA LEU A 67 7.04 -0.46 -21.36
C LEU A 67 7.99 -1.50 -21.94
N GLY A 68 7.71 -1.99 -23.15
CA GLY A 68 8.58 -2.95 -23.84
C GLY A 68 9.97 -2.38 -24.10
N SER A 69 10.05 -1.15 -24.63
CA SER A 69 11.33 -0.46 -24.88
C SER A 69 12.12 -0.23 -23.59
N TYR A 70 11.43 0.16 -22.52
CA TYR A 70 12.05 0.38 -21.21
C TYR A 70 12.60 -0.93 -20.61
N MET A 71 11.85 -2.03 -20.70
CA MET A 71 12.29 -3.34 -20.23
C MET A 71 13.48 -3.89 -21.04
N VAL A 72 13.51 -3.66 -22.35
CA VAL A 72 14.64 -4.07 -23.22
C VAL A 72 15.90 -3.24 -22.96
N ALA A 73 15.74 -1.94 -22.65
CA ALA A 73 16.85 -1.05 -22.35
C ALA A 73 17.46 -1.29 -20.94
N ALA A 74 16.74 -1.94 -20.04
CA ALA A 74 17.22 -2.24 -18.69
C ALA A 74 18.30 -3.34 -18.71
N ARG A 75 19.25 -3.28 -17.77
CA ARG A 75 20.31 -4.32 -17.64
C ARG A 75 19.74 -5.69 -17.29
N SER A 76 18.66 -5.71 -16.53
CA SER A 76 17.90 -6.91 -16.15
C SER A 76 16.42 -6.57 -16.18
N PRO A 77 15.51 -7.51 -16.54
CA PRO A 77 14.06 -7.29 -16.43
C PRO A 77 13.61 -6.89 -15.03
N LEU A 78 14.31 -7.37 -13.98
CA LEU A 78 14.00 -7.01 -12.59
C LEU A 78 14.34 -5.54 -12.28
N ASP A 79 15.36 -4.97 -12.89
CA ASP A 79 15.74 -3.56 -12.71
C ASP A 79 14.71 -2.60 -13.34
N ALA A 80 13.94 -3.10 -14.30
CA ALA A 80 12.85 -2.34 -14.91
C ALA A 80 11.57 -2.33 -14.07
N ILE A 81 11.44 -3.23 -13.10
CA ILE A 81 10.26 -3.30 -12.23
C ILE A 81 10.42 -2.28 -11.10
N ASN A 82 9.78 -1.15 -11.27
CA ASN A 82 9.68 -0.10 -10.26
C ASN A 82 8.22 0.37 -10.15
N LEU A 83 7.94 1.27 -9.21
CA LEU A 83 6.59 1.72 -8.93
C LEU A 83 5.91 2.34 -10.17
N ASP A 84 6.67 3.10 -10.96
CA ASP A 84 6.13 3.80 -12.14
C ASP A 84 5.77 2.81 -13.25
N THR A 85 6.63 1.82 -13.53
CA THR A 85 6.37 0.79 -14.54
C THR A 85 5.21 -0.12 -14.14
N VAL A 86 5.09 -0.46 -12.86
CA VAL A 86 3.96 -1.23 -12.33
C VAL A 86 2.66 -0.43 -12.44
N ASN A 87 2.65 0.84 -12.03
CA ASN A 87 1.49 1.71 -12.15
C ASN A 87 1.06 1.88 -13.61
N LEU A 88 2.01 2.11 -14.53
CA LEU A 88 1.71 2.22 -15.96
C LEU A 88 1.17 0.91 -16.51
N ALA A 89 1.73 -0.24 -16.14
CA ALA A 89 1.25 -1.55 -16.56
C ALA A 89 -0.19 -1.79 -16.10
N PHE A 90 -0.51 -1.51 -14.83
CA PHE A 90 -1.88 -1.62 -14.32
C PHE A 90 -2.84 -0.64 -14.98
N LEU A 91 -2.39 0.59 -15.29
CA LEU A 91 -3.20 1.55 -16.03
C LEU A 91 -3.52 1.04 -17.45
N MET A 92 -2.51 0.51 -18.16
CA MET A 92 -2.73 -0.09 -19.50
C MET A 92 -3.66 -1.30 -19.43
N LEU A 93 -3.50 -2.14 -18.40
CA LEU A 93 -4.40 -3.27 -18.15
C LEU A 93 -5.84 -2.78 -17.88
N GLY A 94 -5.99 -1.72 -17.10
CA GLY A 94 -7.28 -1.08 -16.85
C GLY A 94 -7.95 -0.62 -18.15
N PHE A 95 -7.24 0.07 -19.03
CA PHE A 95 -7.74 0.43 -20.35
C PHE A 95 -8.16 -0.81 -21.16
N LEU A 96 -7.31 -1.83 -21.21
CA LEU A 96 -7.55 -3.03 -22.00
C LEU A 96 -8.78 -3.82 -21.50
N LEU A 97 -8.93 -4.00 -20.20
CA LEU A 97 -10.02 -4.77 -19.61
C LEU A 97 -11.39 -4.07 -19.73
N HIS A 98 -11.41 -2.73 -19.71
CA HIS A 98 -12.66 -1.98 -19.90
C HIS A 98 -13.01 -1.79 -21.36
N TRP A 99 -12.06 -1.97 -22.27
CA TRP A 99 -12.22 -2.00 -23.72
C TRP A 99 -12.64 -0.68 -24.37
N THR A 100 -13.48 0.13 -23.74
CA THR A 100 -13.90 1.45 -24.26
C THR A 100 -13.71 2.55 -23.23
N PRO A 101 -13.39 3.79 -23.65
CA PRO A 101 -13.24 4.93 -22.75
C PRO A 101 -14.47 5.14 -21.86
N ALA A 102 -15.68 5.02 -22.41
CA ALA A 102 -16.92 5.19 -21.64
C ALA A 102 -17.07 4.20 -20.50
N ARG A 103 -16.67 2.94 -20.69
CA ARG A 103 -16.69 1.91 -19.61
C ARG A 103 -15.63 2.21 -18.55
N LEU A 104 -14.42 2.57 -18.98
CA LEU A 104 -13.36 2.96 -18.04
C LEU A 104 -13.78 4.17 -17.20
N MET A 105 -14.29 5.22 -17.84
CA MET A 105 -14.78 6.44 -17.15
C MET A 105 -15.87 6.12 -16.12
N ARG A 106 -16.75 5.19 -16.43
CA ARG A 106 -17.78 4.73 -15.50
C ARG A 106 -17.15 4.02 -14.30
N ALA A 107 -16.26 3.06 -14.55
CA ALA A 107 -15.56 2.34 -13.49
C ALA A 107 -14.73 3.28 -12.59
N VAL A 108 -14.03 4.26 -13.16
CA VAL A 108 -13.31 5.29 -12.40
C VAL A 108 -14.28 6.12 -11.55
N ARG A 109 -15.40 6.55 -12.10
CA ARG A 109 -16.43 7.31 -11.35
C ARG A 109 -16.95 6.50 -10.17
N ASP A 110 -17.23 5.22 -10.36
CA ASP A 110 -17.76 4.34 -9.32
C ASP A 110 -16.73 4.04 -8.25
N ALA A 111 -15.43 3.98 -8.61
CA ALA A 111 -14.33 3.75 -7.67
C ALA A 111 -13.85 5.03 -6.94
N THR A 112 -14.02 6.21 -7.51
CA THR A 112 -13.54 7.49 -6.95
C THR A 112 -13.98 7.75 -5.51
N PRO A 113 -15.23 7.46 -5.09
CA PRO A 113 -15.64 7.65 -3.69
C PRO A 113 -14.80 6.86 -2.69
N ALA A 114 -14.15 5.76 -3.10
CA ALA A 114 -13.29 4.98 -2.22
C ALA A 114 -11.92 5.65 -1.95
N THR A 115 -11.52 6.63 -2.75
CA THR A 115 -10.18 7.25 -2.69
C THR A 115 -10.14 8.60 -1.96
N TRP A 116 -11.29 9.18 -1.59
CA TRP A 116 -11.34 10.54 -1.00
C TRP A 116 -10.48 10.70 0.26
N GLY A 117 -10.44 9.65 1.10
CA GLY A 117 -9.64 9.67 2.33
C GLY A 117 -8.14 9.84 2.05
N VAL A 118 -7.64 9.13 1.02
CA VAL A 118 -6.24 9.23 0.58
C VAL A 118 -5.95 10.65 0.10
N VAL A 119 -6.77 11.18 -0.80
CA VAL A 119 -6.59 12.53 -1.37
C VAL A 119 -6.59 13.61 -0.29
N LEU A 120 -7.43 13.46 0.75
CA LEU A 120 -7.49 14.43 1.84
C LEU A 120 -6.27 14.36 2.78
N GLN A 121 -5.76 13.16 3.09
CA GLN A 121 -4.74 12.97 4.13
C GLN A 121 -3.31 13.22 3.65
N PHE A 122 -2.98 12.93 2.40
CA PHE A 122 -1.62 13.06 1.87
C PHE A 122 -1.02 14.48 2.01
N PRO A 123 -1.75 15.58 1.77
CA PRO A 123 -1.22 16.92 2.02
C PRO A 123 -0.78 17.17 3.47
N PHE A 124 -1.48 16.59 4.45
CA PHE A 124 -1.08 16.71 5.87
C PHE A 124 0.21 15.95 6.14
N TYR A 125 0.39 14.77 5.54
CA TYR A 125 1.63 14.00 5.67
C TYR A 125 2.81 14.71 5.04
N ALA A 126 2.63 15.32 3.86
CA ALA A 126 3.64 16.17 3.23
C ALA A 126 4.02 17.38 4.11
N GLY A 127 3.07 17.95 4.84
CA GLY A 127 3.32 19.01 5.81
C GLY A 127 4.16 18.53 7.00
N ILE A 128 3.88 17.34 7.54
CA ILE A 128 4.67 16.73 8.62
C ILE A 128 6.10 16.41 8.13
N GLU A 129 6.23 15.82 6.96
CA GLU A 129 7.52 15.56 6.32
C GLU A 129 8.33 16.85 6.16
N GLY A 130 7.72 17.90 5.62
CA GLY A 130 8.36 19.21 5.47
C GLY A 130 8.85 19.79 6.80
N MET A 131 8.08 19.66 7.88
CA MET A 131 8.53 20.09 9.22
C MET A 131 9.75 19.30 9.71
N ILE A 132 9.78 17.99 9.52
CA ILE A 132 10.88 17.15 9.98
C ILE A 132 12.14 17.37 9.15
N THR A 133 12.02 17.44 7.82
CA THR A 133 13.18 17.53 6.91
C THR A 133 13.80 18.92 6.85
N HIS A 134 13.00 20.00 6.99
CA HIS A 134 13.47 21.38 6.87
C HIS A 134 13.76 22.06 8.21
N THR A 135 13.65 21.37 9.34
CA THR A 135 13.97 21.89 10.67
C THR A 135 15.04 21.05 11.35
N ARG A 136 15.43 21.43 12.59
CA ARG A 136 16.34 20.63 13.41
C ARG A 136 15.64 19.44 14.11
N LEU A 137 14.38 19.19 13.81
CA LEU A 137 13.59 18.17 14.50
C LEU A 137 14.16 16.76 14.25
N ASN A 138 14.63 16.47 13.02
CA ASN A 138 15.28 15.21 12.71
C ASN A 138 16.51 14.94 13.59
N GLN A 139 17.36 15.97 13.83
CA GLN A 139 18.56 15.84 14.66
C GLN A 139 18.18 15.62 16.14
N GLN A 140 17.14 16.30 16.64
CA GLN A 140 16.67 16.11 18.01
C GLN A 140 16.12 14.70 18.22
N ILE A 141 15.34 14.18 17.27
CA ILE A 141 14.83 12.81 17.32
C ILE A 141 15.98 11.80 17.24
N ALA A 142 16.96 11.98 16.34
CA ALA A 142 18.12 11.11 16.25
C ALA A 142 18.92 11.06 17.58
N SER A 143 19.21 12.23 18.18
CA SER A 143 19.92 12.29 19.44
C SER A 143 19.12 11.64 20.60
N LEU A 144 17.80 11.75 20.58
CA LEU A 144 16.93 11.05 21.53
C LEU A 144 17.06 9.53 21.39
N PHE A 145 17.02 8.99 20.18
CA PHE A 145 17.23 7.56 19.94
C PHE A 145 18.59 7.07 20.46
N VAL A 146 19.65 7.81 20.15
CA VAL A 146 21.00 7.49 20.63
C VAL A 146 21.07 7.49 22.16
N SER A 147 20.43 8.46 22.81
CA SER A 147 20.44 8.55 24.29
C SER A 147 19.61 7.46 24.99
N LEU A 148 18.55 6.95 24.32
CA LEU A 148 17.63 5.98 24.90
C LEU A 148 17.99 4.52 24.57
N SER A 149 18.94 4.29 23.66
CA SER A 149 19.24 2.95 23.18
C SER A 149 20.73 2.63 23.17
N THR A 150 21.02 1.37 22.98
CA THR A 150 22.35 0.81 22.74
C THR A 150 22.34 0.08 21.40
N LYS A 151 23.50 -0.31 20.89
CA LYS A 151 23.60 -1.10 19.66
C LYS A 151 22.60 -2.28 19.60
N THR A 152 22.36 -2.95 20.73
CA THR A 152 21.47 -4.13 20.80
C THR A 152 19.99 -3.78 20.95
N THR A 153 19.69 -2.67 21.62
CA THR A 153 18.28 -2.25 21.85
C THR A 153 17.75 -1.29 20.81
N PHE A 154 18.63 -0.74 19.94
CA PHE A 154 18.24 0.21 18.92
C PHE A 154 17.29 -0.40 17.85
N PRO A 155 17.58 -1.60 17.25
CA PRO A 155 16.68 -2.17 16.25
C PRO A 155 15.24 -2.42 16.78
N PRO A 156 15.01 -3.09 17.91
CA PRO A 156 13.66 -3.26 18.42
C PRO A 156 12.98 -1.94 18.84
N LEU A 157 13.74 -0.95 19.31
CA LEU A 157 13.20 0.38 19.60
C LEU A 157 12.70 1.05 18.34
N VAL A 158 13.47 1.00 17.26
CA VAL A 158 13.07 1.55 15.95
C VAL A 158 11.86 0.80 15.38
N ALA A 159 11.83 -0.54 15.47
CA ALA A 159 10.66 -1.32 15.03
C ALA A 159 9.39 -0.90 15.75
N LEU A 160 9.46 -0.72 17.07
CA LEU A 160 8.32 -0.29 17.88
C LEU A 160 7.92 1.16 17.55
N TYR A 161 8.89 2.06 17.46
CA TYR A 161 8.67 3.45 17.08
C TYR A 161 8.03 3.55 15.69
N SER A 162 8.59 2.85 14.69
CA SER A 162 8.07 2.80 13.33
C SER A 162 6.64 2.24 13.27
N THR A 163 6.34 1.24 14.11
CA THR A 163 4.97 0.71 14.27
C THR A 163 4.02 1.79 14.80
N VAL A 164 4.40 2.51 15.84
CA VAL A 164 3.56 3.58 16.41
C VAL A 164 3.37 4.71 15.40
N LEU A 165 4.46 5.17 14.77
CA LEU A 165 4.37 6.24 13.76
C LEU A 165 3.53 5.83 12.56
N GLY A 166 3.61 4.57 12.11
CA GLY A 166 2.83 4.03 10.99
C GLY A 166 1.32 4.02 11.24
N VAL A 167 0.87 4.02 12.50
CA VAL A 167 -0.55 4.21 12.81
C VAL A 167 -1.01 5.64 12.48
N PHE A 168 -0.15 6.64 12.64
CA PHE A 168 -0.47 8.05 12.38
C PHE A 168 -0.14 8.47 10.94
N VAL A 169 0.90 7.89 10.35
CA VAL A 169 1.34 8.16 8.98
C VAL A 169 1.26 6.88 8.15
N PRO A 170 0.07 6.54 7.63
CA PRO A 170 -0.19 5.27 6.96
C PRO A 170 0.31 5.25 5.50
N SER A 171 1.57 5.55 5.30
CA SER A 171 2.22 5.59 3.99
C SER A 171 3.68 5.18 4.14
N GLY A 172 4.02 3.94 3.74
CA GLY A 172 5.37 3.40 3.86
C GLY A 172 6.42 4.30 3.19
N GLY A 173 6.19 4.75 1.97
CA GLY A 173 7.12 5.64 1.26
C GLY A 173 7.31 6.98 1.94
N SER A 174 6.24 7.72 2.23
CA SER A 174 6.30 9.02 2.90
C SER A 174 6.87 8.91 4.31
N LYS A 175 6.50 7.86 5.04
CA LYS A 175 7.04 7.61 6.37
C LYS A 175 8.55 7.33 6.33
N TRP A 176 9.05 6.59 5.33
CA TRP A 176 10.48 6.36 5.16
C TRP A 176 11.25 7.65 4.92
N VAL A 177 10.74 8.54 4.07
CA VAL A 177 11.36 9.86 3.86
C VAL A 177 11.43 10.66 5.16
N ILE A 178 10.44 10.51 6.05
CA ILE A 178 10.43 11.13 7.38
C ILE A 178 11.44 10.47 8.32
N GLU A 179 11.47 9.13 8.41
CA GLU A 179 12.24 8.39 9.39
C GLU A 179 13.71 8.22 9.00
N ALA A 180 14.03 8.00 7.73
CA ALA A 180 15.37 7.68 7.29
C ALA A 180 16.44 8.68 7.77
N PRO A 181 16.24 10.00 7.71
CA PRO A 181 17.27 10.95 8.11
C PRO A 181 17.77 10.77 9.54
N TYR A 182 16.88 10.52 10.50
CA TYR A 182 17.29 10.39 11.90
C TYR A 182 17.56 8.94 12.32
N VAL A 183 16.84 7.97 11.77
CA VAL A 183 17.09 6.55 12.06
C VAL A 183 18.44 6.12 11.52
N MET A 184 18.78 6.51 10.27
CA MET A 184 20.05 6.15 9.66
C MET A 184 21.24 6.89 10.32
N ALA A 185 21.05 8.15 10.73
CA ALA A 185 22.05 8.89 11.50
C ALA A 185 22.34 8.22 12.85
N ALA A 186 21.30 7.85 13.59
CA ALA A 186 21.44 7.15 14.87
C ALA A 186 22.05 5.74 14.69
N ALA A 187 21.66 5.01 13.63
CA ALA A 187 22.22 3.69 13.30
C ALA A 187 23.72 3.78 13.01
N HIS A 188 24.15 4.82 12.29
CA HIS A 188 25.56 5.07 12.00
C HIS A 188 26.35 5.33 13.30
N GLU A 189 25.83 6.17 14.18
CA GLU A 189 26.46 6.49 15.47
C GLU A 189 26.53 5.27 16.39
N GLN A 190 25.50 4.44 16.42
CA GLN A 190 25.42 3.20 17.21
C GLN A 190 26.18 2.01 16.58
N HIS A 191 26.74 2.17 15.39
CA HIS A 191 27.41 1.10 14.61
C HIS A 191 26.51 -0.13 14.39
N VAL A 192 25.24 0.13 14.01
CA VAL A 192 24.27 -0.89 13.63
C VAL A 192 24.24 -1.02 12.11
N HIS A 193 24.05 -2.23 11.59
CA HIS A 193 24.03 -2.53 10.17
C HIS A 193 22.92 -1.73 9.46
N LEU A 194 23.30 -0.86 8.50
CA LEU A 194 22.40 0.11 7.91
C LEU A 194 21.29 -0.53 7.07
N GLY A 195 21.64 -1.51 6.23
CA GLY A 195 20.64 -2.26 5.45
C GLY A 195 19.65 -3.02 6.33
N TRP A 196 20.09 -3.49 7.51
CA TRP A 196 19.19 -4.11 8.47
C TRP A 196 18.18 -3.10 9.02
N MET A 197 18.58 -1.86 9.24
CA MET A 197 17.66 -0.83 9.73
C MET A 197 16.55 -0.50 8.75
N VAL A 198 16.80 -0.62 7.43
CA VAL A 198 15.73 -0.54 6.41
C VAL A 198 14.72 -1.68 6.59
N CYS A 199 15.21 -2.91 6.80
CA CYS A 199 14.32 -4.05 7.05
C CYS A 199 13.54 -3.91 8.36
N VAL A 200 14.19 -3.39 9.42
CA VAL A 200 13.55 -3.12 10.72
C VAL A 200 12.42 -2.10 10.59
N TYR A 201 12.68 -1.02 9.85
CA TYR A 201 11.68 -0.04 9.49
C TYR A 201 10.47 -0.68 8.78
N ASP A 202 10.73 -1.50 7.76
CA ASP A 202 9.71 -2.13 6.95
C ASP A 202 8.86 -3.14 7.76
N LEU A 203 9.49 -3.87 8.67
CA LEU A 203 8.80 -4.74 9.62
C LEU A 203 7.90 -3.95 10.59
N GLY A 204 8.36 -2.78 11.06
CA GLY A 204 7.55 -1.87 11.87
C GLY A 204 6.33 -1.35 11.09
N GLU A 205 6.52 -0.98 9.83
CA GLU A 205 5.43 -0.58 8.93
C GLU A 205 4.42 -1.71 8.71
N ALA A 206 4.90 -2.93 8.47
CA ALA A 206 4.05 -4.10 8.31
C ALA A 206 3.20 -4.38 9.55
N LEU A 207 3.75 -4.17 10.76
CA LEU A 207 3.00 -4.28 12.02
C LEU A 207 1.94 -3.17 12.15
N ALA A 208 2.28 -1.92 11.81
CA ALA A 208 1.35 -0.80 11.84
C ALA A 208 0.14 -1.05 10.92
N ASN A 209 0.38 -1.62 9.75
CA ASN A 209 -0.65 -1.95 8.76
C ASN A 209 -1.68 -3.01 9.25
N LEU A 210 -1.37 -3.75 10.29
CA LEU A 210 -2.33 -4.68 10.92
C LEU A 210 -3.33 -3.97 11.85
N VAL A 211 -2.95 -2.81 12.37
CA VAL A 211 -3.78 -2.02 13.32
C VAL A 211 -4.49 -0.87 12.61
N GLN A 212 -3.82 -0.28 11.64
CA GLN A 212 -4.27 0.89 10.93
C GLN A 212 -4.97 0.47 9.62
N PRO A 213 -6.28 0.77 9.44
CA PRO A 213 -7.06 0.25 8.32
C PRO A 213 -6.96 1.08 7.04
N PHE A 214 -6.24 2.19 7.05
CA PHE A 214 -6.31 3.21 5.99
C PHE A 214 -5.97 2.66 4.59
N TRP A 215 -4.91 1.86 4.49
CA TRP A 215 -4.46 1.26 3.23
C TRP A 215 -5.50 0.29 2.63
N MET A 216 -6.32 -0.34 3.47
CA MET A 216 -7.33 -1.30 3.02
C MET A 216 -8.70 -0.66 2.71
N LEU A 217 -8.93 0.61 3.10
CA LEU A 217 -10.24 1.27 2.92
C LEU A 217 -10.75 1.24 1.48
N PRO A 218 -9.93 1.50 0.43
CA PRO A 218 -10.40 1.42 -0.94
C PRO A 218 -10.88 0.01 -1.31
N THR A 219 -10.13 -1.02 -0.92
CA THR A 219 -10.49 -2.43 -1.19
C THR A 219 -11.75 -2.83 -0.41
N LEU A 220 -11.85 -2.45 0.85
CA LEU A 220 -13.04 -2.73 1.66
C LEU A 220 -14.29 -2.04 1.10
N ALA A 221 -14.15 -0.81 0.61
CA ALA A 221 -15.26 -0.08 -0.02
C ALA A 221 -15.77 -0.81 -1.28
N LEU A 222 -14.88 -1.35 -2.12
CA LEU A 222 -15.24 -2.15 -3.28
C LEU A 222 -15.95 -3.46 -2.89
N LEU A 223 -15.59 -4.04 -1.75
CA LEU A 223 -16.19 -5.27 -1.22
C LEU A 223 -17.45 -4.98 -0.38
N GLY A 224 -17.84 -3.72 -0.17
CA GLY A 224 -18.95 -3.32 0.69
C GLY A 224 -18.73 -3.63 2.18
N LEU A 225 -17.48 -3.87 2.60
CA LEU A 225 -17.08 -4.16 3.97
C LEU A 225 -16.71 -2.88 4.72
N LYS A 226 -16.88 -2.90 6.04
CA LYS A 226 -16.39 -1.83 6.92
C LYS A 226 -15.09 -2.25 7.60
N ALA A 227 -14.21 -1.29 7.87
CA ALA A 227 -12.94 -1.57 8.57
C ALA A 227 -13.15 -2.35 9.88
N ARG A 228 -14.19 -2.03 10.65
CA ARG A 228 -14.53 -2.73 11.89
C ARG A 228 -14.80 -4.24 11.74
N ASP A 229 -15.19 -4.69 10.54
CA ASP A 229 -15.50 -6.10 10.29
C ASP A 229 -14.23 -6.94 10.15
N VAL A 230 -13.09 -6.30 9.84
CA VAL A 230 -11.79 -6.92 9.60
C VAL A 230 -10.79 -6.63 10.73
N MET A 231 -10.82 -5.43 11.33
CA MET A 231 -9.82 -4.97 12.31
C MET A 231 -9.66 -5.89 13.52
N GLY A 232 -10.71 -6.57 13.96
CA GLY A 232 -10.61 -7.52 15.07
C GLY A 232 -9.64 -8.67 14.78
N PHE A 233 -9.66 -9.21 13.56
CA PHE A 233 -8.77 -10.28 13.12
C PHE A 233 -7.34 -9.78 12.95
N THR A 234 -7.16 -8.64 12.28
CA THR A 234 -5.82 -8.07 12.06
C THR A 234 -5.15 -7.67 13.37
N PHE A 235 -5.93 -7.18 14.35
CA PHE A 235 -5.41 -6.85 15.68
C PHE A 235 -4.92 -8.09 16.46
N ILE A 236 -5.62 -9.22 16.35
CA ILE A 236 -5.13 -10.50 16.94
C ILE A 236 -3.81 -10.90 16.29
N VAL A 237 -3.71 -10.81 14.96
CA VAL A 237 -2.47 -11.08 14.23
C VAL A 237 -1.36 -10.14 14.69
N PHE A 238 -1.65 -8.86 14.88
CA PHE A 238 -0.71 -7.88 15.42
C PHE A 238 -0.18 -8.28 16.80
N LEU A 239 -1.06 -8.65 17.74
CA LEU A 239 -0.66 -9.05 19.08
C LEU A 239 0.28 -10.26 19.11
N VAL A 240 0.09 -11.19 18.16
CA VAL A 240 0.96 -12.37 18.03
C VAL A 240 2.28 -12.02 17.33
N LEU A 241 2.23 -11.21 16.28
CA LEU A 241 3.42 -10.89 15.47
C LEU A 241 4.33 -9.87 16.14
N LEU A 242 3.79 -8.91 16.90
CA LEU A 242 4.59 -7.89 17.58
C LEU A 242 5.75 -8.48 18.39
N PRO A 243 5.52 -9.37 19.38
CA PRO A 243 6.63 -9.95 20.14
C PRO A 243 7.56 -10.80 19.26
N VAL A 244 7.04 -11.52 18.27
CA VAL A 244 7.86 -12.31 17.36
C VAL A 244 8.82 -11.43 16.55
N VAL A 245 8.32 -10.33 15.99
CA VAL A 245 9.14 -9.38 15.23
C VAL A 245 10.18 -8.72 16.13
N LEU A 246 9.80 -8.26 17.34
CA LEU A 246 10.75 -7.64 18.28
C LEU A 246 11.88 -8.58 18.68
N VAL A 247 11.58 -9.87 18.91
CA VAL A 247 12.61 -10.88 19.17
C VAL A 247 13.49 -11.10 17.94
N LEU A 248 12.90 -11.26 16.75
CA LEU A 248 13.65 -11.48 15.53
C LEU A 248 14.60 -10.31 15.22
N VAL A 249 14.12 -9.07 15.31
CA VAL A 249 14.97 -7.89 15.01
C VAL A 249 16.09 -7.74 16.05
N SER A 250 15.85 -8.13 17.31
CA SER A 250 16.86 -8.12 18.36
C SER A 250 17.93 -9.17 18.13
N VAL A 251 17.55 -10.40 17.78
CA VAL A 251 18.49 -11.52 17.60
C VAL A 251 19.28 -11.36 16.28
N LEU A 252 18.59 -11.15 15.18
CA LEU A 252 19.23 -11.05 13.86
C LEU A 252 20.11 -9.81 13.76
N GLY A 253 19.70 -8.69 14.37
CA GLY A 253 20.53 -7.47 14.39
C GLY A 253 21.91 -7.64 15.01
N GLN A 254 22.07 -8.61 15.93
CA GLN A 254 23.35 -8.90 16.57
C GLN A 254 24.29 -9.74 15.68
N THR A 255 23.75 -10.44 14.68
CA THR A 255 24.52 -11.30 13.78
C THR A 255 25.11 -10.57 12.58
N LEU A 256 24.64 -9.36 12.33
CA LEU A 256 25.01 -8.59 11.14
C LEU A 256 26.13 -7.61 11.42
N PRO A 257 27.24 -7.66 10.66
CA PRO A 257 28.35 -6.73 10.83
C PRO A 257 28.02 -5.33 10.31
N TYR A 258 28.55 -4.30 10.96
CA TYR A 258 28.55 -2.92 10.45
C TYR A 258 29.79 -2.72 9.56
N PRO A 259 29.73 -1.93 8.46
CA PRO A 259 28.57 -1.10 8.03
C PRO A 259 27.55 -1.84 7.17
N LEU A 260 27.93 -2.76 6.36
CA LEU A 260 27.09 -3.55 5.43
C LEU A 260 27.69 -4.94 5.27
#